data_5779102911def89ce03b339e1e66f5f4
#
_entry.id   5779102911def89ce03b339e1e66f5f4
#
_cell.length_a   1.000
_cell.length_b   1.000
_cell.length_c   1.000
_cell.angle_alpha   90.00
_cell.angle_beta   90.00
_cell.angle_gamma   90.00
#
_symmetry.space_group_name_H-M   'P 1'
#
loop_
_entity.id
_entity.type
_entity.pdbx_description
1 polymer ?
#
loop_
_entity_poly.entity_id
_entity_poly.type
_entity_poly.pdbx_seq_one_letter_code
_entity_poly.pdbx_strand_id
1 'polypeptide(L)'
;MSNIYQVEYTDTFGGEANYSWVKRTKIIMPELTRYGYDGATNYVKANRIFERELMRRAKAAMGLTGIRGRVDSYGDTIEFRPYGSCTVMFISWYEESSE
;
A
#
# COMPACT_ATOMS: atom_id res chain seq x y z
N MET A 1 -7.31 -17.28 4.14
CA MET A 1 -7.59 -16.02 4.82
C MET A 1 -6.95 -14.86 4.07
N SER A 2 -7.55 -13.71 4.15
CA SER A 2 -7.08 -12.52 3.46
C SER A 2 -6.99 -11.38 4.44
N ASN A 3 -6.16 -10.40 4.12
CA ASN A 3 -6.05 -9.17 4.92
C ASN A 3 -6.66 -8.02 4.15
N ILE A 4 -7.35 -7.17 4.86
CA ILE A 4 -7.95 -5.97 4.30
C ILE A 4 -7.08 -4.78 4.66
N TYR A 5 -6.70 -4.01 3.65
CA TYR A 5 -5.93 -2.78 3.82
C TYR A 5 -6.77 -1.60 3.39
N GLN A 6 -6.65 -0.52 4.14
CA GLN A 6 -7.28 0.74 3.76
C GLN A 6 -6.27 1.58 2.99
N VAL A 7 -6.72 2.11 1.87
CA VAL A 7 -5.92 3.01 1.05
C VAL A 7 -6.56 4.38 1.08
N GLU A 8 -5.77 5.39 1.38
CA GLU A 8 -6.21 6.77 1.49
C GLU A 8 -5.30 7.64 0.63
N TYR A 9 -5.87 8.46 -0.23
CA TYR A 9 -5.12 9.31 -1.14
C TYR A 9 -5.63 10.73 -0.99
N THR A 10 -4.74 11.66 -0.70
CA THR A 10 -5.12 13.05 -0.43
C THR A 10 -4.06 14.00 -0.99
N ASP A 11 -4.39 15.27 -1.05
CA ASP A 11 -3.45 16.33 -1.41
C ASP A 11 -2.51 16.64 -0.25
N THR A 12 -1.43 17.37 -0.56
CA THR A 12 -0.49 17.83 0.46
C THR A 12 -0.39 19.34 0.41
N PHE A 13 -0.05 19.91 1.58
CA PHE A 13 0.25 21.32 1.70
C PHE A 13 1.45 21.44 2.62
N GLY A 14 2.52 22.08 2.12
CA GLY A 14 3.75 22.18 2.90
C GLY A 14 4.40 20.83 3.18
N GLY A 15 4.15 19.83 2.36
CA GLY A 15 4.69 18.49 2.53
C GLY A 15 3.86 17.58 3.43
N GLU A 16 2.78 18.08 4.00
CA GLU A 16 1.92 17.29 4.89
C GLU A 16 0.56 17.04 4.27
N ALA A 17 -0.07 15.93 4.65
CA ALA A 17 -1.40 15.60 4.18
C ALA A 17 -2.38 16.71 4.58
N ASN A 18 -3.09 17.24 3.61
CA ASN A 18 -3.96 18.40 3.81
C ASN A 18 -5.43 18.07 3.89
N TYR A 19 -5.83 16.98 3.26
CA TYR A 19 -7.22 16.52 3.26
C TYR A 19 -8.25 17.53 2.74
N SER A 20 -7.84 18.41 1.82
CA SER A 20 -8.82 19.26 1.15
C SER A 20 -9.74 18.44 0.28
N TRP A 21 -9.26 17.29 -0.20
CA TRP A 21 -10.06 16.22 -0.76
C TRP A 21 -9.40 14.91 -0.33
N VAL A 22 -10.15 13.84 -0.32
CA VAL A 22 -9.59 12.54 0.03
C VAL A 22 -10.38 11.45 -0.69
N LYS A 23 -9.64 10.46 -1.20
CA LYS A 23 -10.20 9.24 -1.76
C LYS A 23 -9.83 8.10 -0.85
N ARG A 24 -10.78 7.29 -0.46
CA ARG A 24 -10.56 6.14 0.40
C ARG A 24 -11.15 4.90 -0.24
N THR A 25 -10.44 3.81 -0.11
CA THR A 25 -10.94 2.52 -0.54
C THR A 25 -10.28 1.43 0.30
N LYS A 26 -10.81 0.23 0.20
CA LYS A 26 -10.22 -0.93 0.85
C LYS A 26 -9.82 -1.91 -0.22
N ILE A 27 -8.69 -2.55 -0.02
CA ILE A 27 -8.21 -3.59 -0.91
C ILE A 27 -8.00 -4.87 -0.12
N ILE A 28 -8.19 -5.99 -0.78
CA ILE A 28 -8.03 -7.30 -0.16
C ILE A 28 -6.74 -7.91 -0.70
N MET A 29 -5.87 -8.33 0.23
CA MET A 29 -4.62 -8.98 -0.12
C MET A 29 -4.69 -10.45 0.27
N PRO A 30 -4.50 -11.36 -0.67
CA PRO A 30 -4.40 -12.77 -0.34
C PRO A 30 -3.08 -13.03 0.38
N GLU A 31 -2.96 -14.21 0.99
CA GLU A 31 -1.75 -14.59 1.70
C GLU A 31 -0.67 -15.07 0.72
N LEU A 32 -0.14 -14.14 -0.06
CA LEU A 32 0.84 -14.47 -1.09
C LEU A 32 2.17 -14.96 -0.52
N THR A 33 2.50 -14.53 0.69
CA THR A 33 3.78 -14.87 1.29
C THR A 33 3.87 -16.30 1.78
N ARG A 34 2.73 -16.98 1.88
CA ARG A 34 2.73 -18.35 2.37
C ARG A 34 2.94 -19.38 1.28
N TYR A 35 2.74 -19.02 0.04
CA TYR A 35 2.75 -19.96 -1.07
C TYR A 35 3.82 -19.59 -2.07
N GLY A 36 4.44 -20.62 -2.65
CA GLY A 36 5.43 -20.43 -3.68
C GLY A 36 6.85 -20.24 -3.19
N TYR A 37 7.09 -20.42 -1.88
CA TYR A 37 8.43 -20.28 -1.30
C TYR A 37 8.74 -21.44 -0.40
N ASP A 38 9.96 -21.92 -0.49
CA ASP A 38 10.43 -23.06 0.26
C ASP A 38 11.03 -22.61 1.59
N GLY A 39 10.18 -22.17 2.47
CA GLY A 39 10.59 -21.95 3.82
C GLY A 39 11.32 -20.64 4.11
N ALA A 40 11.96 -20.63 5.24
CA ALA A 40 12.42 -19.42 5.89
C ALA A 40 13.51 -18.64 5.16
N THR A 41 14.28 -19.29 4.30
CA THR A 41 15.36 -18.61 3.61
C THR A 41 14.87 -17.49 2.71
N ASN A 42 13.60 -17.52 2.32
CA ASN A 42 13.03 -16.53 1.42
C ASN A 42 12.04 -15.60 2.10
N TYR A 43 12.12 -15.51 3.41
CA TYR A 43 11.19 -14.65 4.14
C TYR A 43 11.27 -13.19 3.72
N VAL A 44 12.48 -12.65 3.61
CA VAL A 44 12.66 -11.25 3.19
C VAL A 44 12.18 -11.05 1.76
N LYS A 45 12.48 -12.00 0.88
CA LYS A 45 12.05 -11.94 -0.50
C LYS A 45 10.53 -12.02 -0.61
N ALA A 46 9.91 -12.88 0.19
CA ALA A 46 8.46 -13.01 0.21
C ALA A 46 7.79 -11.70 0.66
N ASN A 47 8.35 -11.04 1.67
CA ASN A 47 7.86 -9.75 2.13
C ASN A 47 7.95 -8.69 1.05
N ARG A 48 9.05 -8.66 0.28
CA ARG A 48 9.19 -7.71 -0.81
C ARG A 48 8.14 -7.92 -1.88
N ILE A 49 7.87 -9.17 -2.21
CA ILE A 49 6.86 -9.50 -3.21
C ILE A 49 5.48 -9.09 -2.72
N PHE A 50 5.19 -9.35 -1.46
CA PHE A 50 3.92 -8.96 -0.87
C PHE A 50 3.74 -7.45 -0.91
N GLU A 51 4.74 -6.69 -0.47
CA GLU A 51 4.67 -5.23 -0.46
C GLU A 51 4.56 -4.65 -1.87
N ARG A 52 5.23 -5.25 -2.82
CA ARG A 52 5.15 -4.83 -4.22
C ARG A 52 3.74 -5.03 -4.77
N GLU A 53 3.14 -6.16 -4.47
CA GLU A 53 1.78 -6.44 -4.90
C GLU A 53 0.77 -5.53 -4.20
N LEU A 54 0.95 -5.29 -2.91
CA LEU A 54 0.12 -4.37 -2.16
C LEU A 54 0.17 -2.97 -2.78
N MET A 55 1.37 -2.48 -3.08
CA MET A 55 1.54 -1.17 -3.70
C MET A 55 0.90 -1.14 -5.08
N ARG A 56 1.05 -2.20 -5.87
CA ARG A 56 0.46 -2.27 -7.21
C ARG A 56 -1.05 -2.15 -7.13
N ARG A 57 -1.67 -2.87 -6.21
CA ARG A 57 -3.13 -2.85 -6.05
C ARG A 57 -3.62 -1.52 -5.52
N ALA A 58 -2.88 -0.92 -4.59
CA ALA A 58 -3.23 0.39 -4.05
C ALA A 58 -3.16 1.46 -5.12
N LYS A 59 -2.10 1.46 -5.92
CA LYS A 59 -1.96 2.41 -7.03
C LYS A 59 -3.07 2.23 -8.05
N ALA A 60 -3.42 1.00 -8.39
CA ALA A 60 -4.48 0.73 -9.34
C ALA A 60 -5.82 1.26 -8.82
N ALA A 61 -6.08 1.08 -7.53
CA ALA A 61 -7.31 1.56 -6.91
C ALA A 61 -7.43 3.09 -6.96
N MET A 62 -6.31 3.79 -6.92
CA MET A 62 -6.29 5.26 -6.94
C MET A 62 -5.97 5.86 -8.31
N GLY A 63 -5.85 5.03 -9.33
CA GLY A 63 -5.54 5.52 -10.68
C GLY A 63 -4.09 5.97 -10.85
N LEU A 64 -3.19 5.40 -10.07
CA LEU A 64 -1.78 5.79 -10.08
C LEU A 64 -0.87 4.73 -10.71
N THR A 65 -1.43 3.79 -11.45
CA THR A 65 -0.65 2.73 -12.08
C THR A 65 0.46 3.32 -12.95
N GLY A 66 1.69 2.85 -12.73
CA GLY A 66 2.84 3.33 -13.50
C GLY A 66 3.46 4.63 -12.97
N ILE A 67 2.84 5.27 -12.00
CA ILE A 67 3.37 6.50 -11.40
C ILE A 67 4.49 6.14 -10.43
N ARG A 68 5.61 6.82 -10.55
CA ARG A 68 6.74 6.64 -9.64
C ARG A 68 6.67 7.62 -8.49
N GLY A 69 7.24 7.23 -7.38
CA GLY A 69 7.28 8.08 -6.21
C GLY A 69 8.16 7.51 -5.11
N ARG A 70 8.19 8.24 -4.01
CA ARG A 70 8.93 7.83 -2.83
C ARG A 70 8.04 6.96 -1.94
N VAL A 71 8.60 5.85 -1.46
CA VAL A 71 7.88 4.93 -0.57
C VAL A 71 8.58 4.92 0.78
N ASP A 72 7.83 5.15 1.84
CA ASP A 72 8.31 5.06 3.21
C ASP A 72 7.38 4.16 4.01
N SER A 73 7.95 3.39 4.93
CA SER A 73 7.17 2.49 5.78
C SER A 73 7.26 2.95 7.23
N TYR A 74 6.11 3.04 7.89
CA TYR A 74 6.01 3.46 9.28
C TYR A 74 5.13 2.44 10.03
N GLY A 75 5.77 1.46 10.65
CA GLY A 75 5.01 0.41 11.32
C GLY A 75 4.05 -0.29 10.38
N ASP A 76 2.76 -0.15 10.62
CA ASP A 76 1.73 -0.78 9.80
C ASP A 76 1.26 0.06 8.63
N THR A 77 1.87 1.21 8.42
CA THR A 77 1.45 2.14 7.38
C THR A 77 2.56 2.32 6.35
N ILE A 78 2.19 2.29 5.08
CA ILE A 78 3.10 2.60 3.99
C ILE A 78 2.65 3.92 3.39
N GLU A 79 3.59 4.84 3.20
CA GLU A 79 3.33 6.14 2.61
C GLU A 79 3.97 6.19 1.23
N PHE A 80 3.20 6.63 0.24
CA PHE A 80 3.68 6.79 -1.12
C PHE A 80 3.46 8.23 -1.56
N ARG A 81 4.54 8.88 -1.98
CA ARG A 81 4.50 10.26 -2.47
C ARG A 81 4.89 10.30 -3.94
N PRO A 82 3.92 10.46 -4.85
CA PRO A 82 4.23 10.53 -6.28
C PRO A 82 5.16 11.70 -6.60
N TYR A 83 6.14 11.47 -7.45
CA TYR A 83 7.02 12.54 -7.88
C TYR A 83 6.25 13.53 -8.77
N GLY A 84 6.53 14.81 -8.58
CA GLY A 84 5.92 15.85 -9.39
C GLY A 84 4.46 16.14 -9.08
N SER A 85 3.97 15.62 -7.96
CA SER A 85 2.58 15.80 -7.56
C SER A 85 2.53 16.18 -6.08
N CYS A 86 1.62 17.08 -5.73
CA CYS A 86 1.42 17.47 -4.34
C CYS A 86 0.35 16.58 -3.71
N THR A 87 0.63 15.28 -3.67
CA THR A 87 -0.30 14.29 -3.14
C THR A 87 0.45 13.22 -2.35
N VAL A 88 -0.28 12.48 -1.53
CA VAL A 88 0.27 11.38 -0.75
C VAL A 88 -0.77 10.29 -0.64
N MET A 89 -0.31 9.04 -0.69
CA MET A 89 -1.17 7.88 -0.52
C MET A 89 -0.71 7.11 0.71
N PHE A 90 -1.64 6.74 1.56
CA PHE A 90 -1.38 5.92 2.74
C PHE A 90 -2.04 4.57 2.57
N ILE A 91 -1.30 3.51 2.90
CA ILE A 91 -1.81 2.15 2.90
C ILE A 91 -1.64 1.62 4.31
N SER A 92 -2.75 1.29 4.97
CA SER A 92 -2.72 0.83 6.35
C SER A 92 -3.45 -0.49 6.47
N TRP A 93 -2.92 -1.39 7.30
CA TRP A 93 -3.64 -2.62 7.61
C TRP A 93 -4.94 -2.25 8.35
N TYR A 94 -6.03 -2.80 7.90
CA TYR A 94 -7.32 -2.50 8.47
C TYR A 94 -7.84 -3.63 9.34
N GLU A 95 -8.02 -4.81 8.75
CA GLU A 95 -8.45 -5.96 9.49
C GLU A 95 -8.20 -7.24 8.70
N GLU A 96 -8.28 -8.37 9.39
CA GLU A 96 -8.20 -9.66 8.73
C GLU A 96 -9.60 -10.08 8.32
N SER A 97 -9.72 -10.54 7.08
CA SER A 97 -10.98 -11.05 6.58
C SER A 97 -11.29 -12.38 7.25
N SER A 98 -12.51 -12.53 7.70
CA SER A 98 -12.95 -13.78 8.35
C SER A 98 -13.33 -14.88 7.38
N GLU A 99 -13.29 -14.61 6.10
CA GLU A 99 -13.66 -15.60 5.10
C GLU A 99 -12.51 -16.39 4.55
#